data_4e2a949f581a74b5947429b24de78992
#
_entry.id   4e2a949f581a74b5947429b24de78992
#
_cell.length_a   1.000
_cell.length_b   1.000
_cell.length_c   1.000
_cell.angle_alpha   90.00
_cell.angle_beta   90.00
_cell.angle_gamma   90.00
#
_symmetry.space_group_name_H-M   'P 1'
#
loop_
_entity.id
_entity.type
_entity.pdbx_description
1 polymer ?
#
loop_
_entity_poly.entity_id
_entity_poly.type
_entity_poly.pdbx_seq_one_letter_code
_entity_poly.pdbx_strand_id
1 'polypeptide(L)'
;MADFSSAPVLSFDRVRLEPLTTAHEAGLREAVCDGEVWKLNVTSAPEPDQVAGYIRTATQTRLAFAVIDEDTGKIVGSTSLYHIDPAIPRLYIGFTWYALSARHTRINTACKIMLLDYVFDTLNCRCACWQTDNLNTASQRAIERLGAHQDGILRCHKLRKDGSVRDTVEYSLLREEWPQARAKLLEKAAAYDAS
;
A
#
# COMPACT_ATOMS: atom_id res chain seq x y z
N MET A 1 -21.61 -12.41 -2.77
CA MET A 1 -20.31 -12.75 -2.16
C MET A 1 -19.29 -11.76 -2.70
N ALA A 2 -18.40 -11.21 -1.87
CA ALA A 2 -17.35 -10.33 -2.35
C ALA A 2 -16.42 -11.10 -3.30
N ASP A 3 -16.04 -10.47 -4.41
CA ASP A 3 -15.12 -11.07 -5.38
C ASP A 3 -13.68 -10.63 -5.02
N PHE A 4 -12.87 -11.60 -4.63
CA PHE A 4 -11.45 -11.42 -4.33
C PHE A 4 -10.55 -11.90 -5.47
N SER A 5 -11.10 -12.22 -6.65
CA SER A 5 -10.34 -12.85 -7.74
C SER A 5 -9.53 -11.85 -8.56
N SER A 6 -9.95 -10.59 -8.60
CA SER A 6 -9.30 -9.56 -9.42
C SER A 6 -9.26 -8.20 -8.73
N ALA A 7 -8.18 -7.46 -8.99
CA ALA A 7 -8.04 -6.08 -8.55
C ALA A 7 -8.87 -5.18 -9.49
N PRO A 8 -9.68 -4.24 -8.98
CA PRO A 8 -10.41 -3.26 -9.80
C PRO A 8 -9.51 -2.08 -10.18
N VAL A 9 -9.98 -1.24 -11.10
CA VAL A 9 -9.46 0.12 -11.26
C VAL A 9 -10.17 1.01 -10.23
N LEU A 10 -9.40 1.79 -9.47
CA LEU A 10 -9.90 2.76 -8.49
C LEU A 10 -9.33 4.14 -8.82
N SER A 11 -10.14 5.20 -8.70
CA SER A 11 -9.69 6.58 -8.93
C SER A 11 -10.24 7.50 -7.85
N PHE A 12 -9.38 8.38 -7.35
CA PHE A 12 -9.73 9.44 -6.40
C PHE A 12 -8.64 10.53 -6.41
N ASP A 13 -9.03 11.79 -6.40
CA ASP A 13 -8.15 12.95 -6.25
C ASP A 13 -6.94 12.91 -7.22
N ARG A 14 -7.24 12.72 -8.53
CA ARG A 14 -6.21 12.67 -9.59
C ARG A 14 -5.13 11.60 -9.36
N VAL A 15 -5.50 10.54 -8.63
CA VAL A 15 -4.70 9.34 -8.44
C VAL A 15 -5.49 8.13 -8.88
N ARG A 16 -4.85 7.23 -9.62
CA ARG A 16 -5.48 6.01 -10.08
C ARG A 16 -4.69 4.79 -9.66
N LEU A 17 -5.40 3.78 -9.19
CA LEU A 17 -4.87 2.45 -8.94
C LEU A 17 -5.35 1.53 -10.06
N GLU A 18 -4.43 0.93 -10.80
CA GLU A 18 -4.73 -0.06 -11.83
C GLU A 18 -4.23 -1.45 -11.42
N PRO A 19 -4.94 -2.52 -11.80
CA PRO A 19 -4.42 -3.87 -11.66
C PRO A 19 -3.02 -3.96 -12.25
N LEU A 20 -2.06 -4.43 -11.46
CA LEU A 20 -0.67 -4.53 -11.89
C LEU A 20 -0.52 -5.54 -13.04
N THR A 21 0.14 -5.13 -14.11
CA THR A 21 0.44 -5.97 -15.28
C THR A 21 1.85 -5.72 -15.79
N THR A 22 2.32 -6.52 -16.73
CA THR A 22 3.62 -6.33 -17.39
C THR A 22 3.74 -5.01 -18.15
N ALA A 23 2.63 -4.42 -18.59
CA ALA A 23 2.63 -3.12 -19.25
C ALA A 23 3.17 -1.99 -18.34
N HIS A 24 3.11 -2.17 -17.01
CA HIS A 24 3.59 -1.19 -16.04
C HIS A 24 5.11 -1.27 -15.77
N GLU A 25 5.84 -2.23 -16.40
CA GLU A 25 7.25 -2.50 -16.07
C GLU A 25 8.15 -1.28 -16.25
N ALA A 26 8.05 -0.60 -17.39
CA ALA A 26 8.90 0.56 -17.68
C ALA A 26 8.69 1.70 -16.67
N GLY A 27 7.44 2.04 -16.38
CA GLY A 27 7.10 3.11 -15.42
C GLY A 27 7.48 2.75 -13.98
N LEU A 28 7.31 1.49 -13.56
CA LEU A 28 7.77 1.05 -12.24
C LEU A 28 9.31 1.10 -12.13
N ARG A 29 10.03 0.80 -13.22
CA ARG A 29 11.48 0.91 -13.26
C ARG A 29 11.94 2.36 -13.10
N GLU A 30 11.27 3.30 -13.73
CA GLU A 30 11.52 4.73 -13.51
C GLU A 30 11.23 5.12 -12.05
N ALA A 31 10.08 4.71 -11.53
CA ALA A 31 9.64 5.03 -10.17
C ALA A 31 10.59 4.51 -9.08
N VAL A 32 11.18 3.32 -9.21
CA VAL A 32 12.14 2.80 -8.21
C VAL A 32 13.47 3.55 -8.26
N CYS A 33 13.87 4.06 -9.42
CA CYS A 33 15.08 4.86 -9.58
C CYS A 33 14.94 6.26 -9.00
N ASP A 34 13.72 6.79 -8.89
CA ASP A 34 13.46 8.09 -8.27
C ASP A 34 13.67 8.01 -6.74
N GLY A 35 14.82 8.53 -6.30
CA GLY A 35 15.28 8.49 -4.92
C GLY A 35 15.82 7.12 -4.48
N GLU A 36 16.09 6.21 -5.42
CA GLU A 36 16.69 4.89 -5.17
C GLU A 36 16.02 4.12 -4.02
N VAL A 37 14.66 4.19 -4.01
CA VAL A 37 13.85 3.68 -2.90
C VAL A 37 14.08 2.19 -2.59
N TRP A 38 14.60 1.45 -3.55
CA TRP A 38 14.95 0.05 -3.42
C TRP A 38 16.16 -0.20 -2.51
N LYS A 39 17.02 0.79 -2.27
CA LYS A 39 18.19 0.68 -1.37
C LYS A 39 17.82 0.63 0.11
N LEU A 40 16.60 1.02 0.47
CA LEU A 40 16.14 0.98 1.86
C LEU A 40 15.98 -0.47 2.32
N ASN A 41 16.62 -0.86 3.43
CA ASN A 41 16.58 -2.22 3.96
C ASN A 41 15.17 -2.70 4.36
N VAL A 42 14.29 -1.76 4.68
CA VAL A 42 12.91 -2.01 5.15
C VAL A 42 11.84 -1.86 4.04
N THR A 43 12.25 -1.65 2.78
CA THR A 43 11.32 -1.46 1.66
C THR A 43 10.92 -2.76 0.99
N SER A 44 9.73 -2.77 0.37
CA SER A 44 9.28 -3.80 -0.56
C SER A 44 9.52 -3.44 -2.04
N ALA A 45 10.12 -2.28 -2.32
CA ALA A 45 10.46 -1.88 -3.68
C ALA A 45 11.52 -2.83 -4.27
N PRO A 46 11.35 -3.29 -5.52
CA PRO A 46 12.34 -4.13 -6.20
C PRO A 46 13.56 -3.30 -6.64
N GLU A 47 14.66 -3.95 -6.92
CA GLU A 47 15.76 -3.36 -7.68
C GLU A 47 15.33 -3.11 -9.14
N PRO A 48 15.93 -2.13 -9.85
CA PRO A 48 15.49 -1.76 -11.20
C PRO A 48 15.51 -2.91 -12.22
N ASP A 49 16.45 -3.83 -12.12
CA ASP A 49 16.57 -5.03 -12.96
C ASP A 49 15.63 -6.16 -12.53
N GLN A 50 15.08 -6.11 -11.32
CA GLN A 50 14.18 -7.11 -10.75
C GLN A 50 12.69 -6.77 -10.91
N VAL A 51 12.35 -5.61 -11.52
CA VAL A 51 10.96 -5.14 -11.65
C VAL A 51 10.07 -6.17 -12.36
N ALA A 52 10.55 -6.79 -13.44
CA ALA A 52 9.79 -7.83 -14.15
C ALA A 52 9.47 -9.04 -13.24
N GLY A 53 10.43 -9.47 -12.43
CA GLY A 53 10.25 -10.52 -11.44
C GLY A 53 9.28 -10.14 -10.34
N TYR A 54 9.37 -8.90 -9.87
CA TYR A 54 8.44 -8.31 -8.89
C TYR A 54 6.99 -8.35 -9.40
N ILE A 55 6.74 -7.89 -10.63
CA ILE A 55 5.41 -7.90 -11.24
C ILE A 55 4.87 -9.33 -11.30
N ARG A 56 5.67 -10.26 -11.83
CA ARG A 56 5.28 -11.68 -11.96
C ARG A 56 4.88 -12.28 -10.61
N THR A 57 5.69 -12.08 -9.57
CA THR A 57 5.39 -12.57 -8.22
C THR A 57 4.16 -11.87 -7.64
N ALA A 58 4.04 -10.55 -7.83
CA ALA A 58 2.94 -9.77 -7.31
C ALA A 58 1.59 -10.23 -7.87
N THR A 59 1.50 -10.43 -9.18
CA THR A 59 0.26 -10.83 -9.87
C THR A 59 -0.16 -12.27 -9.55
N GLN A 60 0.75 -13.12 -9.13
CA GLN A 60 0.46 -14.51 -8.74
C GLN A 60 0.06 -14.67 -7.27
N THR A 61 0.47 -13.76 -6.40
CA THR A 61 0.37 -13.97 -4.95
C THR A 61 -0.53 -12.98 -4.22
N ARG A 62 -0.99 -11.92 -4.88
CA ARG A 62 -1.77 -10.84 -4.25
C ARG A 62 -2.55 -10.01 -5.27
N LEU A 63 -3.53 -9.25 -4.83
CA LEU A 63 -4.17 -8.22 -5.63
C LEU A 63 -3.25 -6.99 -5.63
N ALA A 64 -2.44 -6.87 -6.66
CA ALA A 64 -1.44 -5.82 -6.77
C ALA A 64 -1.90 -4.71 -7.71
N PHE A 65 -1.52 -3.48 -7.37
CA PHE A 65 -1.85 -2.27 -8.11
C PHE A 65 -0.60 -1.49 -8.50
N ALA A 66 -0.59 -0.95 -9.70
CA ALA A 66 0.24 0.19 -10.06
C ALA A 66 -0.44 1.48 -9.57
N VAL A 67 0.34 2.41 -9.04
CA VAL A 67 -0.13 3.73 -8.60
C VAL A 67 0.25 4.74 -9.67
N ILE A 68 -0.75 5.42 -10.22
CA ILE A 68 -0.59 6.39 -11.30
C ILE A 68 -0.97 7.77 -10.78
N ASP A 69 -0.09 8.74 -10.97
CA ASP A 69 -0.38 10.15 -10.79
C ASP A 69 -0.99 10.68 -12.09
N GLU A 70 -2.27 11.04 -12.09
CA GLU A 70 -3.00 11.46 -13.28
C GLU A 70 -2.60 12.87 -13.76
N ASP A 71 -2.01 13.71 -12.91
CA ASP A 71 -1.50 15.01 -13.35
C ASP A 71 -0.29 14.86 -14.26
N THR A 72 0.53 13.86 -14.03
CA THR A 72 1.75 13.62 -14.80
C THR A 72 1.63 12.46 -15.77
N GLY A 73 0.61 11.61 -15.61
CA GLY A 73 0.46 10.34 -16.31
C GLY A 73 1.51 9.29 -15.93
N LYS A 74 2.33 9.53 -14.91
CA LYS A 74 3.42 8.65 -14.50
C LYS A 74 2.99 7.60 -13.50
N ILE A 75 3.57 6.42 -13.60
CA ILE A 75 3.53 5.42 -12.53
C ILE A 75 4.50 5.87 -11.44
N VAL A 76 4.00 6.00 -10.21
CA VAL A 76 4.74 6.55 -9.08
C VAL A 76 4.94 5.56 -7.93
N GLY A 77 4.49 4.31 -8.10
CA GLY A 77 4.65 3.30 -7.07
C GLY A 77 3.76 2.08 -7.25
N SER A 78 3.67 1.29 -6.20
CA SER A 78 2.82 0.09 -6.15
C SER A 78 2.29 -0.11 -4.74
N THR A 79 1.14 -0.78 -4.65
CA THR A 79 0.52 -1.22 -3.40
C THR A 79 -0.25 -2.53 -3.64
N SER A 80 -0.63 -3.25 -2.58
CA SER A 80 -1.32 -4.54 -2.74
C SER A 80 -2.24 -4.85 -1.58
N LEU A 81 -3.25 -5.70 -1.87
CA LEU A 81 -4.04 -6.44 -0.89
C LEU A 81 -3.57 -7.89 -0.89
N TYR A 82 -3.33 -8.46 0.28
CA TYR A 82 -2.79 -9.81 0.40
C TYR A 82 -3.27 -10.49 1.69
N HIS A 83 -2.97 -11.79 1.86
CA HIS A 83 -3.47 -12.62 2.95
C HIS A 83 -4.98 -12.45 3.17
N ILE A 84 -5.71 -12.55 2.07
CA ILE A 84 -7.16 -12.41 2.05
C ILE A 84 -7.76 -13.67 2.65
N ASP A 85 -8.54 -13.53 3.74
CA ASP A 85 -9.26 -14.62 4.37
C ASP A 85 -10.78 -14.40 4.20
N PRO A 86 -11.43 -15.11 3.27
CA PRO A 86 -12.87 -14.98 3.06
C PRO A 86 -13.72 -15.53 4.21
N ALA A 87 -13.18 -16.45 5.01
CA ALA A 87 -13.90 -17.06 6.13
C ALA A 87 -14.00 -16.11 7.34
N ILE A 88 -12.92 -15.34 7.56
CA ILE A 88 -12.91 -14.22 8.50
C ILE A 88 -12.62 -12.98 7.65
N PRO A 89 -13.63 -12.24 7.15
CA PRO A 89 -13.44 -11.21 6.14
C PRO A 89 -12.42 -10.15 6.58
N ARG A 90 -11.15 -10.47 6.40
CA ARG A 90 -9.99 -9.63 6.71
C ARG A 90 -8.93 -9.80 5.64
N LEU A 91 -8.12 -8.77 5.49
CA LEU A 91 -6.98 -8.79 4.58
C LEU A 91 -5.89 -7.83 5.06
N TYR A 92 -4.73 -7.93 4.42
CA TYR A 92 -3.61 -7.01 4.65
C TYR A 92 -3.44 -6.04 3.48
N ILE A 93 -3.14 -4.79 3.78
CA ILE A 93 -2.70 -3.78 2.83
C ILE A 93 -1.18 -3.61 3.01
N GLY A 94 -0.42 -3.80 1.94
CA GLY A 94 1.04 -3.70 2.04
C GLY A 94 1.75 -3.75 0.71
N PHE A 95 3.03 -4.10 0.73
CA PHE A 95 3.92 -3.97 -0.42
C PHE A 95 3.86 -2.57 -1.05
N THR A 96 3.60 -1.57 -0.19
CA THR A 96 3.41 -0.18 -0.60
C THR A 96 4.74 0.54 -0.63
N TRP A 97 5.06 1.09 -1.77
CA TRP A 97 6.22 1.95 -1.96
C TRP A 97 5.92 3.00 -3.02
N TYR A 98 6.57 4.15 -2.90
CA TYR A 98 6.41 5.28 -3.82
C TYR A 98 7.77 5.84 -4.21
N ALA A 99 7.88 6.35 -5.43
CA ALA A 99 8.95 7.22 -5.89
C ALA A 99 9.20 8.36 -4.90
N LEU A 100 10.40 8.87 -4.81
CA LEU A 100 10.73 9.94 -3.87
C LEU A 100 9.88 11.20 -4.12
N SER A 101 9.71 11.58 -5.38
CA SER A 101 8.89 12.73 -5.80
C SER A 101 7.42 12.62 -5.41
N ALA A 102 6.89 11.39 -5.27
CA ALA A 102 5.50 11.14 -4.87
C ALA A 102 5.29 11.07 -3.34
N ARG A 103 6.37 11.10 -2.55
CA ARG A 103 6.28 11.06 -1.09
C ARG A 103 5.90 12.44 -0.53
N HIS A 104 5.15 12.41 0.57
CA HIS A 104 4.64 13.62 1.23
C HIS A 104 3.69 14.46 0.36
N THR A 105 3.15 13.88 -0.69
CA THR A 105 2.10 14.44 -1.55
C THR A 105 0.74 13.82 -1.23
N ARG A 106 -0.31 14.20 -1.99
CA ARG A 106 -1.66 13.61 -1.91
C ARG A 106 -1.70 12.11 -2.20
N ILE A 107 -0.73 11.57 -2.98
CA ILE A 107 -0.74 10.21 -3.53
C ILE A 107 -1.04 9.14 -2.47
N ASN A 108 -0.28 9.13 -1.37
CA ASN A 108 -0.50 8.12 -0.33
C ASN A 108 -1.87 8.26 0.35
N THR A 109 -2.36 9.48 0.58
CA THR A 109 -3.67 9.73 1.19
C THR A 109 -4.79 9.23 0.28
N ALA A 110 -4.75 9.58 -1.00
CA ALA A 110 -5.70 9.12 -2.01
C ALA A 110 -5.71 7.58 -2.13
N CYS A 111 -4.53 6.95 -2.23
CA CYS A 111 -4.42 5.49 -2.25
C CYS A 111 -5.06 4.82 -1.03
N LYS A 112 -4.88 5.39 0.18
CA LYS A 112 -5.45 4.82 1.39
C LYS A 112 -6.97 4.96 1.43
N ILE A 113 -7.52 6.10 1.00
CA ILE A 113 -8.97 6.29 0.89
C ILE A 113 -9.55 5.24 -0.07
N MET A 114 -9.03 5.14 -1.29
CA MET A 114 -9.50 4.20 -2.31
C MET A 114 -9.45 2.75 -1.83
N LEU A 115 -8.32 2.32 -1.27
CA LEU A 115 -8.15 0.94 -0.82
C LEU A 115 -9.06 0.60 0.35
N LEU A 116 -9.22 1.50 1.32
CA LEU A 116 -10.05 1.24 2.49
C LEU A 116 -11.54 1.32 2.18
N ASP A 117 -11.98 2.23 1.29
CA ASP A 117 -13.35 2.23 0.75
C ASP A 117 -13.62 0.91 0.01
N TYR A 118 -12.71 0.45 -0.84
CA TYR A 118 -12.85 -0.84 -1.53
C TYR A 118 -12.90 -2.03 -0.55
N VAL A 119 -12.01 -2.05 0.44
CA VAL A 119 -11.94 -3.12 1.45
C VAL A 119 -13.21 -3.18 2.31
N PHE A 120 -13.70 -2.05 2.79
CA PHE A 120 -14.83 -2.03 3.72
C PHE A 120 -16.18 -2.01 3.02
N ASP A 121 -16.34 -1.24 1.94
CA ASP A 121 -17.64 -1.02 1.31
C ASP A 121 -17.91 -2.03 0.18
N THR A 122 -16.88 -2.39 -0.60
CA THR A 122 -17.06 -3.35 -1.72
C THR A 122 -16.78 -4.78 -1.30
N LEU A 123 -15.61 -5.05 -0.71
CA LEU A 123 -15.24 -6.40 -0.26
C LEU A 123 -15.93 -6.81 1.05
N ASN A 124 -16.60 -5.87 1.71
CA ASN A 124 -17.32 -6.11 2.97
C ASN A 124 -16.44 -6.72 4.06
N CYS A 125 -15.15 -6.40 4.08
CA CYS A 125 -14.23 -6.86 5.11
C CYS A 125 -14.59 -6.25 6.46
N ARG A 126 -14.29 -6.98 7.53
CA ARG A 126 -14.45 -6.52 8.93
C ARG A 126 -13.21 -5.83 9.46
N CYS A 127 -12.05 -6.16 8.87
CA CYS A 127 -10.77 -5.68 9.36
C CYS A 127 -9.77 -5.50 8.21
N ALA A 128 -9.09 -4.36 8.17
CA ALA A 128 -7.92 -4.11 7.34
C ALA A 128 -6.67 -4.15 8.22
N CYS A 129 -5.62 -4.86 7.79
CA CYS A 129 -4.42 -5.10 8.58
C CYS A 129 -3.16 -4.59 7.86
N TRP A 130 -2.11 -4.34 8.63
CA TRP A 130 -0.77 -4.00 8.12
C TRP A 130 0.31 -4.71 8.90
N GLN A 131 1.37 -5.05 8.20
CA GLN A 131 2.63 -5.51 8.77
C GLN A 131 3.75 -4.56 8.38
N THR A 132 4.50 -4.06 9.34
CA THR A 132 5.69 -3.26 9.06
C THR A 132 6.87 -3.70 9.91
N ASP A 133 8.08 -3.37 9.44
CA ASP A 133 9.31 -3.59 10.20
C ASP A 133 9.33 -2.70 11.44
N ASN A 134 9.80 -3.22 12.58
CA ASN A 134 9.96 -2.44 13.81
C ASN A 134 10.98 -1.28 13.66
N LEU A 135 11.86 -1.34 12.65
CA LEU A 135 12.78 -0.25 12.30
C LEU A 135 12.16 0.76 11.31
N ASN A 136 11.04 0.43 10.67
CA ASN A 136 10.37 1.32 9.72
C ASN A 136 9.42 2.29 10.43
N THR A 137 9.97 3.22 11.20
CA THR A 137 9.19 4.21 11.96
C THR A 137 8.34 5.11 11.06
N ALA A 138 8.78 5.35 9.83
CA ALA A 138 8.00 6.13 8.85
C ALA A 138 6.70 5.41 8.47
N SER A 139 6.76 4.09 8.24
CA SER A 139 5.58 3.27 7.95
C SER A 139 4.67 3.17 9.18
N GLN A 140 5.23 2.92 10.38
CA GLN A 140 4.46 2.86 11.62
C GLN A 140 3.63 4.15 11.80
N ARG A 141 4.29 5.31 11.77
CA ARG A 141 3.61 6.61 11.87
C ARG A 141 2.57 6.85 10.77
N ALA A 142 2.82 6.34 9.55
CA ALA A 142 1.85 6.48 8.47
C ALA A 142 0.60 5.62 8.71
N ILE A 143 0.76 4.41 9.26
CA ILE A 143 -0.34 3.51 9.62
C ILE A 143 -1.12 4.05 10.83
N GLU A 144 -0.43 4.51 11.87
CA GLU A 144 -1.04 5.11 13.06
C GLU A 144 -1.88 6.35 12.71
N ARG A 145 -1.41 7.19 11.77
CA ARG A 145 -2.18 8.34 11.28
C ARG A 145 -3.46 7.97 10.52
N LEU A 146 -3.62 6.73 10.08
CA LEU A 146 -4.89 6.23 9.54
C LEU A 146 -5.90 5.93 10.64
N GLY A 147 -5.49 5.93 11.90
CA GLY A 147 -6.30 5.51 13.05
C GLY A 147 -6.17 4.03 13.35
N ALA A 148 -5.26 3.30 12.71
CA ALA A 148 -5.06 1.88 12.97
C ALA A 148 -4.47 1.65 14.37
N HIS A 149 -4.96 0.61 15.04
CA HIS A 149 -4.50 0.16 16.34
C HIS A 149 -3.29 -0.77 16.18
N GLN A 150 -2.29 -0.64 17.06
CA GLN A 150 -1.18 -1.58 17.14
C GLN A 150 -1.60 -2.82 17.92
N ASP A 151 -1.70 -3.96 17.24
CA ASP A 151 -2.14 -5.23 17.85
C ASP A 151 -1.01 -5.93 18.61
N GLY A 152 0.23 -5.77 18.15
CA GLY A 152 1.39 -6.39 18.80
C GLY A 152 2.66 -6.40 17.96
N ILE A 153 3.66 -7.14 18.46
CA ILE A 153 4.95 -7.32 17.79
C ILE A 153 5.26 -8.81 17.69
N LEU A 154 5.46 -9.28 16.46
CA LEU A 154 5.94 -10.63 16.17
C LEU A 154 7.47 -10.61 16.17
N ARG A 155 8.08 -11.24 17.16
CA ARG A 155 9.55 -11.31 17.28
C ARG A 155 10.14 -12.34 16.32
N CYS A 156 11.30 -12.05 15.74
CA CYS A 156 12.04 -12.94 14.84
C CYS A 156 11.18 -13.43 13.67
N HIS A 157 10.33 -12.56 13.07
CA HIS A 157 9.27 -12.98 12.17
C HIS A 157 9.72 -13.18 10.72
N LYS A 158 10.65 -12.36 10.24
CA LYS A 158 11.11 -12.36 8.84
C LYS A 158 12.60 -12.03 8.76
N LEU A 159 13.17 -12.14 7.57
CA LEU A 159 14.49 -11.61 7.25
C LEU A 159 14.34 -10.30 6.47
N ARG A 160 15.24 -9.36 6.72
CA ARG A 160 15.43 -8.16 5.91
C ARG A 160 16.28 -8.49 4.67
N LYS A 161 16.43 -7.53 3.77
CA LYS A 161 17.25 -7.68 2.55
C LYS A 161 18.71 -8.00 2.85
N ASP A 162 19.26 -7.48 3.95
CA ASP A 162 20.63 -7.71 4.40
C ASP A 162 20.82 -9.01 5.19
N GLY A 163 19.78 -9.82 5.31
CA GLY A 163 19.78 -11.07 6.08
C GLY A 163 19.60 -10.91 7.59
N SER A 164 19.51 -9.69 8.10
CA SER A 164 19.23 -9.46 9.52
C SER A 164 17.80 -9.88 9.88
N VAL A 165 17.60 -10.27 11.13
CA VAL A 165 16.30 -10.69 11.64
C VAL A 165 15.41 -9.48 11.88
N ARG A 166 14.18 -9.56 11.40
CA ARG A 166 13.12 -8.56 11.53
C ARG A 166 12.11 -8.96 12.59
N ASP A 167 11.83 -8.04 13.51
CA ASP A 167 10.59 -8.03 14.26
C ASP A 167 9.52 -7.27 13.45
N THR A 168 8.30 -7.76 13.47
CA THR A 168 7.19 -7.17 12.71
C THR A 168 6.16 -6.58 13.65
N VAL A 169 5.83 -5.31 13.43
CA VAL A 169 4.71 -4.65 14.12
C VAL A 169 3.44 -4.90 13.33
N GLU A 170 2.42 -5.41 14.02
CA GLU A 170 1.08 -5.69 13.49
C GLU A 170 0.15 -4.53 13.84
N TYR A 171 -0.67 -4.14 12.86
CA TYR A 171 -1.71 -3.12 13.01
C TYR A 171 -3.01 -3.59 12.40
N SER A 172 -4.12 -3.10 12.94
CA SER A 172 -5.46 -3.31 12.39
C SER A 172 -6.31 -2.05 12.44
N LEU A 173 -7.27 -1.96 11.53
CA LEU A 173 -8.35 -0.99 11.53
C LEU A 173 -9.65 -1.77 11.31
N LEU A 174 -10.61 -1.58 12.20
CA LEU A 174 -11.90 -2.23 12.11
C LEU A 174 -12.86 -1.41 11.24
N ARG A 175 -13.85 -2.10 10.66
CA ARG A 175 -14.86 -1.47 9.81
C ARG A 175 -15.60 -0.33 10.50
N GLU A 176 -15.96 -0.51 11.76
CA GLU A 176 -16.66 0.48 12.58
C GLU A 176 -15.82 1.74 12.86
N GLU A 177 -14.50 1.66 12.76
CA GLU A 177 -13.57 2.78 12.94
C GLU A 177 -13.37 3.56 11.64
N TRP A 178 -13.63 2.93 10.47
CA TRP A 178 -13.37 3.52 9.16
C TRP A 178 -14.09 4.84 8.90
N PRO A 179 -15.36 5.05 9.23
CA PRO A 179 -16.04 6.33 8.98
C PRO A 179 -15.32 7.53 9.60
N GLN A 180 -14.82 7.38 10.84
CA GLN A 180 -14.07 8.44 11.52
C GLN A 180 -12.66 8.63 10.89
N ALA A 181 -11.97 7.55 10.59
CA ALA A 181 -10.67 7.58 9.96
C ALA A 181 -10.74 8.20 8.54
N ARG A 182 -11.80 7.84 7.78
CA ARG A 182 -12.07 8.39 6.45
C ARG A 182 -12.29 9.89 6.46
N ALA A 183 -13.09 10.40 7.40
CA ALA A 183 -13.32 11.84 7.52
C ALA A 183 -12.01 12.63 7.70
N LYS A 184 -11.11 12.18 8.57
CA LYS A 184 -9.79 12.78 8.79
C LYS A 184 -8.91 12.73 7.53
N LEU A 185 -8.99 11.63 6.76
CA LEU A 185 -8.23 11.51 5.52
C LEU A 185 -8.76 12.42 4.42
N LEU A 186 -10.08 12.62 4.34
CA LEU A 186 -10.69 13.57 3.40
C LEU A 186 -10.32 15.02 3.72
N GLU A 187 -10.34 15.41 5.00
CA GLU A 187 -9.85 16.73 5.43
C GLU A 187 -8.40 16.95 5.03
N LYS A 188 -7.57 15.93 5.21
CA LYS A 188 -6.16 15.99 4.80
C LYS A 188 -5.99 16.03 3.28
N ALA A 189 -6.80 15.29 2.50
CA ALA A 189 -6.77 15.35 1.04
C ALA A 189 -7.11 16.75 0.55
N ALA A 190 -8.17 17.38 1.07
CA ALA A 190 -8.58 18.75 0.73
C ALA A 190 -7.49 19.79 1.04
N ALA A 191 -6.64 19.56 2.05
CA ALA A 191 -5.56 20.49 2.39
C ALA A 191 -4.43 20.51 1.34
N TYR A 192 -4.26 19.45 0.53
CA TYR A 192 -3.29 19.45 -0.57
C TYR A 192 -3.73 20.31 -1.76
N ASP A 193 -5.04 20.50 -1.97
CA ASP A 193 -5.55 21.36 -3.05
C ASP A 193 -5.45 22.86 -2.70
N ALA A 194 -5.29 23.18 -1.41
CA ALA A 194 -5.21 24.55 -0.91
C ALA A 194 -3.77 25.08 -0.79
N SER A 195 -2.75 24.24 -1.03
CA SER A 195 -1.32 24.56 -0.88
C SER A 195 -0.60 24.61 -2.22
#